data_daf5256fc6800777b392743406392d86
#
_entry.id   daf5256fc6800777b392743406392d86
#
_cell.length_a   1.000
_cell.length_b   1.000
_cell.length_c   1.000
_cell.angle_alpha   90.00
_cell.angle_beta   90.00
_cell.angle_gamma   90.00
#
_symmetry.space_group_name_H-M   'P 1'
#
loop_
_entity.id
_entity.type
_entity.pdbx_description
1 polymer ?
#
loop_
_entity_poly.entity_id
_entity_poly.type
_entity_poly.pdbx_seq_one_letter_code
_entity_poly.pdbx_strand_id
1 'polypeptide(L)'
;MVALSVFVRQQPKLSNLSFVTFSEFFSSIITAQRASYWGAFFIAVLSPGFLLGVTQPSHTHSVQNPIGTATLEIGTCDSNGLAGGTCYRAVVSGCPEASSDFAATVKINEPADLNSLKGTVFFTTGGSGQALYDYDQDFIGDSRCSASNCGLMTVQSINAANYRTVQVDFVDPEGVIQEPDGWLTGPATDGPRSLACRYATIVHAVWEVLLKRDKTHLVCATGNSGGGALLAYAITQYGMGNGSGPGPEFTMIETTSGPPYGRIDQGCAGTAAPVSTVSCPPGAQLSEDYGLTTAADFVDPAYSSDVCTVDINSNGTDPYPYFHHDSVLSDDDPAPSYKTFVRSLFGSEDLTAAVPLGLEWYNAITSSKSAACVTGAPHELPEDFDGASTIVTDITTTCK
;
A
#
# COMPACT_ATOMS: atom_id res chain seq x y z
N MET A 1 -1.06 -39.98 -35.00
CA MET A 1 -0.48 -40.83 -33.96
C MET A 1 0.76 -40.12 -33.42
N VAL A 2 0.61 -39.49 -32.28
CA VAL A 2 1.74 -38.89 -31.54
C VAL A 2 1.69 -39.50 -30.15
N ALA A 3 2.78 -40.19 -29.78
CA ALA A 3 2.87 -40.88 -28.52
C ALA A 3 3.25 -39.92 -27.38
N LEU A 4 2.44 -39.93 -26.32
CA LEU A 4 2.67 -39.21 -25.09
C LEU A 4 3.49 -40.08 -24.15
N SER A 5 4.73 -39.68 -23.84
CA SER A 5 5.59 -40.36 -22.87
C SER A 5 5.38 -39.74 -21.50
N VAL A 6 4.80 -40.51 -20.59
CA VAL A 6 4.66 -40.17 -19.17
C VAL A 6 5.93 -40.61 -18.43
N PHE A 7 6.66 -39.65 -17.84
CA PHE A 7 7.76 -39.95 -16.92
C PHE A 7 7.24 -40.03 -15.49
N VAL A 8 7.18 -41.23 -14.94
CA VAL A 8 6.92 -41.48 -13.51
C VAL A 8 8.27 -41.45 -12.79
N ARG A 9 8.48 -40.46 -11.92
CA ARG A 9 9.60 -40.42 -10.99
C ARG A 9 9.25 -41.18 -9.72
N GLN A 10 9.93 -42.29 -9.47
CA GLN A 10 9.88 -43.05 -8.22
C GLN A 10 10.60 -42.27 -7.11
N GLN A 11 9.94 -42.13 -5.96
CA GLN A 11 10.54 -41.69 -4.71
C GLN A 11 11.18 -42.88 -3.97
N PRO A 12 12.35 -42.72 -3.33
CA PRO A 12 12.93 -43.77 -2.49
C PRO A 12 12.27 -43.79 -1.11
N LYS A 13 11.96 -45.01 -0.66
CA LYS A 13 11.55 -45.36 0.71
C LYS A 13 12.72 -45.13 1.67
N LEU A 14 12.51 -44.31 2.70
CA LEU A 14 13.33 -44.29 3.90
C LEU A 14 12.55 -44.94 5.04
N SER A 15 13.05 -46.12 5.43
CA SER A 15 12.65 -46.86 6.62
C SER A 15 13.61 -46.52 7.77
N ASN A 16 13.02 -46.47 8.97
CA ASN A 16 13.65 -46.54 10.28
C ASN A 16 14.44 -45.32 10.78
N LEU A 17 13.81 -44.53 11.67
CA LEU A 17 14.54 -43.87 12.74
C LEU A 17 13.73 -43.96 14.04
N SER A 18 14.42 -44.45 15.04
CA SER A 18 13.95 -44.82 16.36
C SER A 18 13.55 -43.61 17.20
N PHE A 19 12.45 -43.76 17.94
CA PHE A 19 12.06 -42.83 19.01
C PHE A 19 13.08 -42.87 20.16
N VAL A 20 13.63 -41.71 20.51
CA VAL A 20 14.32 -41.50 21.78
C VAL A 20 13.49 -40.50 22.56
N THR A 21 12.89 -40.99 23.65
CA THR A 21 12.20 -40.19 24.65
C THR A 21 13.20 -39.37 25.46
N PHE A 22 13.08 -38.05 25.42
CA PHE A 22 13.75 -37.14 26.35
C PHE A 22 12.76 -36.66 27.41
N SER A 23 12.68 -37.40 28.52
CA SER A 23 12.30 -36.90 29.81
C SER A 23 13.54 -36.96 30.71
N GLU A 24 13.87 -35.90 31.37
CA GLU A 24 14.91 -35.64 32.37
C GLU A 24 15.92 -34.57 31.92
N PHE A 25 15.52 -33.32 32.11
CA PHE A 25 16.45 -32.24 32.44
C PHE A 25 15.67 -30.95 32.84
N PHE A 26 14.99 -31.01 33.98
CA PHE A 26 14.58 -29.78 34.68
C PHE A 26 14.57 -30.08 36.20
N SER A 27 15.72 -29.93 36.81
CA SER A 27 15.83 -29.73 38.25
C SER A 27 17.22 -29.20 38.57
N SER A 28 17.32 -27.94 38.82
CA SER A 28 18.42 -27.25 39.54
C SER A 28 18.60 -25.85 38.92
N ILE A 29 18.08 -24.87 39.54
CA ILE A 29 18.64 -23.55 39.90
C ILE A 29 17.46 -22.65 40.32
N ILE A 30 17.03 -22.87 41.59
CA ILE A 30 16.35 -21.82 42.37
C ILE A 30 17.13 -21.78 43.66
N THR A 31 18.03 -20.88 43.85
CA THR A 31 18.46 -20.37 45.15
C THR A 31 19.14 -19.01 45.04
N ALA A 32 18.58 -18.09 45.82
CA ALA A 32 19.22 -16.90 46.36
C ALA A 32 19.43 -15.66 45.45
N GLN A 33 18.53 -14.68 45.60
CA GLN A 33 18.96 -13.46 46.30
C GLN A 33 17.76 -12.60 46.74
N ARG A 34 17.43 -12.72 48.01
CA ARG A 34 16.70 -11.67 48.77
C ARG A 34 17.73 -10.66 49.21
N ALA A 35 17.54 -9.41 48.79
CA ALA A 35 18.18 -8.28 49.46
C ALA A 35 17.13 -7.19 49.68
N SER A 36 16.94 -6.88 50.91
CA SER A 36 16.09 -5.88 51.48
C SER A 36 16.50 -4.47 51.04
N TYR A 37 15.54 -3.61 50.74
CA TYR A 37 15.68 -2.17 50.99
C TYR A 37 14.41 -1.63 51.67
N TRP A 38 14.59 -1.21 52.91
CA TRP A 38 13.69 -0.44 53.72
C TRP A 38 13.85 1.06 53.42
N GLY A 39 12.74 1.76 53.33
CA GLY A 39 12.63 3.08 53.92
C GLY A 39 12.92 4.27 53.00
N ALA A 40 11.86 4.97 52.65
CA ALA A 40 11.74 6.41 52.88
C ALA A 40 10.29 6.85 52.58
N PHE A 41 9.52 7.09 53.63
CA PHE A 41 8.31 7.89 53.57
C PHE A 41 8.70 9.36 53.36
N PHE A 42 8.30 9.93 52.22
CA PHE A 42 8.30 11.38 52.04
C PHE A 42 6.87 11.88 52.03
N ILE A 43 6.56 12.65 53.06
CA ILE A 43 5.35 13.48 53.17
C ILE A 43 5.53 14.63 52.19
N ALA A 44 4.78 14.65 51.07
CA ALA A 44 4.73 15.82 50.19
C ALA A 44 3.63 16.77 50.70
N VAL A 45 4.08 17.93 51.15
CA VAL A 45 3.23 19.07 51.47
C VAL A 45 2.59 19.61 50.20
N LEU A 46 1.24 19.65 50.19
CA LEU A 46 0.44 20.27 49.16
C LEU A 46 0.68 21.79 49.15
N SER A 47 1.33 22.31 48.11
CA SER A 47 1.30 23.72 47.72
C SER A 47 0.33 23.89 46.57
N PRO A 48 -0.62 24.81 46.64
CA PRO A 48 -1.53 25.11 45.51
C PRO A 48 -0.85 26.10 44.56
N GLY A 49 -0.82 25.77 43.31
CA GLY A 49 -0.61 26.73 42.24
C GLY A 49 0.69 26.64 41.48
N PHE A 50 0.65 25.87 40.41
CA PHE A 50 1.15 26.23 39.08
C PHE A 50 0.85 25.04 38.15
N LEU A 51 -0.32 25.08 37.51
CA LEU A 51 -0.54 24.29 36.30
C LEU A 51 0.31 24.91 35.20
N LEU A 52 1.58 24.49 35.13
CA LEU A 52 2.34 24.59 33.91
C LEU A 52 1.70 23.60 32.96
N GLY A 53 0.89 24.12 32.03
CA GLY A 53 0.47 23.38 30.87
C GLY A 53 1.73 22.93 30.13
N VAL A 54 2.12 21.69 30.32
CA VAL A 54 3.06 21.03 29.43
C VAL A 54 2.30 20.88 28.12
N THR A 55 2.42 21.89 27.25
CA THR A 55 2.12 21.69 25.85
C THR A 55 3.09 20.63 25.38
N GLN A 56 2.61 19.40 25.21
CA GLN A 56 3.36 18.42 24.45
C GLN A 56 3.70 19.09 23.11
N PRO A 57 4.98 19.14 22.73
CA PRO A 57 5.31 19.56 21.39
C PRO A 57 4.54 18.64 20.45
N SER A 58 3.71 19.21 19.61
CA SER A 58 3.10 18.50 18.50
C SER A 58 4.27 18.00 17.64
N HIS A 59 4.60 16.73 17.76
CA HIS A 59 5.57 16.09 16.90
C HIS A 59 4.94 16.02 15.50
N THR A 60 5.03 17.10 14.76
CA THR A 60 4.86 17.09 13.31
C THR A 60 6.17 16.60 12.69
N HIS A 61 6.55 15.36 12.95
CA HIS A 61 7.60 14.71 12.18
C HIS A 61 6.94 14.16 10.90
N SER A 62 6.78 15.03 9.90
CA SER A 62 6.62 14.53 8.55
C SER A 62 8.01 14.10 8.09
N VAL A 63 8.31 12.83 8.15
CA VAL A 63 9.43 12.27 7.40
C VAL A 63 9.18 12.61 5.94
N GLN A 64 10.06 13.37 5.35
CA GLN A 64 9.95 13.79 3.97
C GLN A 64 11.14 13.26 3.22
N ASN A 65 10.96 12.10 2.59
CA ASN A 65 11.98 11.56 1.70
C ASN A 65 12.07 12.42 0.44
N PRO A 66 13.27 12.65 -0.07
CA PRO A 66 13.43 13.31 -1.35
C PRO A 66 12.88 12.43 -2.48
N ILE A 67 12.33 13.09 -3.50
CA ILE A 67 11.89 12.45 -4.73
C ILE A 67 12.90 12.64 -5.85
N GLY A 68 12.74 11.88 -6.95
CA GLY A 68 13.52 12.06 -8.17
C GLY A 68 13.04 13.22 -9.05
N THR A 69 13.38 13.13 -10.31
CA THR A 69 12.88 14.00 -11.38
C THR A 69 12.18 13.14 -12.43
N ALA A 70 11.11 13.65 -13.05
CA ALA A 70 10.48 12.97 -14.18
C ALA A 70 10.32 13.92 -15.37
N THR A 71 10.58 13.38 -16.57
CA THR A 71 10.20 14.02 -17.84
C THR A 71 8.91 13.38 -18.33
N LEU A 72 8.00 14.21 -18.87
CA LEU A 72 6.73 13.76 -19.43
C LEU A 72 6.75 14.06 -20.93
N GLU A 73 6.76 13.03 -21.75
CA GLU A 73 6.74 13.12 -23.21
C GLU A 73 5.41 12.57 -23.72
N ILE A 74 4.82 13.23 -24.74
CA ILE A 74 3.57 12.72 -25.33
C ILE A 74 3.86 11.36 -25.95
N GLY A 75 3.15 10.35 -25.47
CA GLY A 75 3.24 8.96 -25.91
C GLY A 75 1.99 8.49 -26.64
N THR A 76 2.01 7.23 -27.01
CA THR A 76 0.86 6.55 -27.61
C THR A 76 0.00 5.96 -26.51
N CYS A 77 -1.30 6.21 -26.53
CA CYS A 77 -2.24 5.47 -25.69
C CYS A 77 -2.50 4.09 -26.26
N ASP A 78 -2.60 3.09 -25.41
CA ASP A 78 -3.28 1.87 -25.79
C ASP A 78 -4.73 2.23 -26.19
N SER A 79 -5.25 1.56 -27.21
CA SER A 79 -6.60 1.78 -27.71
C SER A 79 -7.70 1.29 -26.73
N ASN A 80 -7.30 0.57 -25.70
CA ASN A 80 -8.18 -0.02 -24.69
C ASN A 80 -8.53 0.97 -23.57
N GLY A 81 -9.58 0.67 -22.82
CA GLY A 81 -10.07 1.51 -21.73
C GLY A 81 -10.84 2.75 -22.17
N LEU A 82 -10.90 3.78 -21.34
CA LEU A 82 -11.66 5.01 -21.62
C LEU A 82 -11.04 5.78 -22.78
N ALA A 83 -11.81 5.99 -23.83
CA ALA A 83 -11.38 6.70 -25.05
C ALA A 83 -11.09 8.19 -24.80
N GLY A 84 -10.33 8.82 -25.68
CA GLY A 84 -10.10 10.28 -25.69
C GLY A 84 -9.06 10.77 -24.70
N GLY A 85 -8.31 9.86 -24.05
CA GLY A 85 -7.21 10.25 -23.17
C GLY A 85 -5.97 10.70 -23.92
N THR A 86 -5.13 11.47 -23.23
CA THR A 86 -3.75 11.81 -23.66
C THR A 86 -2.78 10.98 -22.84
N CYS A 87 -1.90 10.24 -23.48
CA CYS A 87 -0.88 9.46 -22.81
C CYS A 87 0.48 10.16 -22.87
N TYR A 88 1.21 9.98 -21.78
CA TYR A 88 2.58 10.45 -21.65
C TYR A 88 3.46 9.27 -21.23
N ARG A 89 4.65 9.25 -21.81
CA ARG A 89 5.75 8.47 -21.25
C ARG A 89 6.41 9.28 -20.16
N ALA A 90 6.40 8.77 -18.93
CA ALA A 90 7.06 9.38 -17.78
C ALA A 90 8.39 8.67 -17.54
N VAL A 91 9.51 9.34 -17.74
CA VAL A 91 10.84 8.80 -17.41
C VAL A 91 11.29 9.40 -16.10
N VAL A 92 11.43 8.54 -15.08
CA VAL A 92 11.84 8.90 -13.72
C VAL A 92 13.32 8.58 -13.54
N SER A 93 14.06 9.51 -12.98
CA SER A 93 15.48 9.36 -12.64
C SER A 93 15.80 10.01 -11.30
N GLY A 94 16.90 9.58 -10.67
CA GLY A 94 17.42 10.19 -9.47
C GLY A 94 16.54 10.02 -8.22
N CYS A 95 15.68 9.01 -8.17
CA CYS A 95 15.07 8.56 -6.94
C CYS A 95 16.18 8.09 -5.99
N PRO A 96 16.34 8.71 -4.80
CA PRO A 96 17.30 8.22 -3.82
C PRO A 96 16.98 6.76 -3.46
N GLU A 97 18.00 5.96 -3.31
CA GLU A 97 17.90 4.54 -2.95
C GLU A 97 17.24 3.64 -4.00
N ALA A 98 16.68 4.19 -5.08
CA ALA A 98 16.28 3.42 -6.26
C ALA A 98 17.42 3.45 -7.29
N SER A 99 18.00 2.31 -7.58
CA SER A 99 19.29 2.20 -8.26
C SER A 99 19.24 2.37 -9.78
N SER A 100 18.04 2.50 -10.37
CA SER A 100 17.86 2.58 -11.84
C SER A 100 16.83 3.62 -12.23
N ASP A 101 17.03 4.22 -13.42
CA ASP A 101 15.99 4.97 -14.09
C ASP A 101 14.80 4.06 -14.38
N PHE A 102 13.63 4.66 -14.46
CA PHE A 102 12.36 3.96 -14.57
C PHE A 102 11.45 4.68 -15.55
N ALA A 103 10.61 3.95 -16.28
CA ALA A 103 9.61 4.55 -17.14
C ALA A 103 8.20 4.01 -16.84
N ALA A 104 7.21 4.83 -17.13
CA ALA A 104 5.82 4.51 -16.93
C ALA A 104 4.94 5.18 -17.98
N THR A 105 3.74 4.64 -18.18
CA THR A 105 2.67 5.29 -18.95
C THR A 105 1.78 6.08 -18.00
N VAL A 106 1.52 7.34 -18.32
CA VAL A 106 0.53 8.17 -17.63
C VAL A 106 -0.58 8.52 -18.60
N LYS A 107 -1.81 8.08 -18.34
CA LYS A 107 -2.99 8.37 -19.15
C LYS A 107 -3.87 9.40 -18.46
N ILE A 108 -4.20 10.48 -19.15
CA ILE A 108 -5.05 11.56 -18.64
C ILE A 108 -6.30 11.68 -19.48
N ASN A 109 -7.47 11.56 -18.86
CA ASN A 109 -8.74 11.88 -19.48
C ASN A 109 -9.30 13.15 -18.85
N GLU A 110 -9.52 14.17 -19.69
CA GLU A 110 -10.20 15.39 -19.28
C GLU A 110 -11.72 15.14 -19.24
N PRO A 111 -12.45 15.74 -18.30
CA PRO A 111 -13.90 15.70 -18.34
C PRO A 111 -14.45 16.56 -19.47
N ALA A 112 -15.71 16.32 -19.85
CA ALA A 112 -16.34 17.01 -20.97
C ALA A 112 -16.48 18.54 -20.76
N ASP A 113 -16.60 19.00 -19.52
CA ASP A 113 -16.73 20.43 -19.15
C ASP A 113 -15.62 20.84 -18.16
N LEU A 114 -14.57 21.43 -18.72
CA LEU A 114 -13.45 21.93 -17.92
C LEU A 114 -13.83 23.18 -17.06
N ASN A 115 -14.91 23.89 -17.38
CA ASN A 115 -15.31 25.05 -16.57
C ASN A 115 -15.93 24.63 -15.24
N SER A 116 -16.41 23.42 -15.14
CA SER A 116 -16.95 22.83 -13.91
C SER A 116 -16.07 21.72 -13.34
N LEU A 117 -14.78 21.69 -13.73
CA LEU A 117 -13.81 20.75 -13.20
C LEU A 117 -13.77 20.81 -11.68
N LYS A 118 -14.03 19.69 -11.01
CA LYS A 118 -14.05 19.57 -9.56
C LYS A 118 -12.68 19.29 -8.98
N GLY A 119 -11.87 18.51 -9.68
CA GLY A 119 -10.56 18.09 -9.22
C GLY A 119 -9.91 17.05 -10.12
N THR A 120 -8.82 16.49 -9.65
CA THR A 120 -8.08 15.44 -10.32
C THR A 120 -8.04 14.20 -9.44
N VAL A 121 -8.28 13.03 -10.01
CA VAL A 121 -8.22 11.74 -9.31
C VAL A 121 -7.14 10.88 -9.96
N PHE A 122 -6.16 10.47 -9.15
CA PHE A 122 -5.13 9.53 -9.56
C PHE A 122 -5.59 8.10 -9.29
N PHE A 123 -5.23 7.18 -10.18
CA PHE A 123 -5.56 5.77 -10.12
C PHE A 123 -4.30 4.92 -10.24
N THR A 124 -4.19 3.90 -9.40
CA THR A 124 -3.13 2.90 -9.42
C THR A 124 -3.71 1.50 -9.24
N THR A 125 -3.20 0.53 -9.99
CA THR A 125 -3.64 -0.88 -9.95
C THR A 125 -2.90 -1.68 -8.89
N GLY A 126 -3.33 -2.91 -8.66
CA GLY A 126 -2.73 -3.84 -7.71
C GLY A 126 -1.35 -4.35 -8.11
N GLY A 127 -0.79 -5.23 -7.29
CA GLY A 127 0.52 -5.86 -7.54
C GLY A 127 1.62 -4.83 -7.78
N SER A 128 2.32 -5.00 -8.88
CA SER A 128 3.39 -4.10 -9.32
C SER A 128 2.90 -2.95 -10.22
N GLY A 129 1.59 -2.80 -10.39
CA GLY A 129 0.99 -1.65 -11.10
C GLY A 129 1.17 -1.66 -12.62
N GLN A 130 1.23 -2.85 -13.24
CA GLN A 130 1.52 -3.03 -14.66
C GLN A 130 0.29 -2.98 -15.56
N ALA A 131 -0.68 -2.15 -15.22
CA ALA A 131 -1.86 -1.90 -16.07
C ALA A 131 -2.45 -0.51 -15.82
N LEU A 132 -3.10 0.05 -16.81
CA LEU A 132 -4.02 1.16 -16.61
C LEU A 132 -5.26 0.66 -15.87
N TYR A 133 -5.76 1.44 -14.93
CA TYR A 133 -6.90 1.07 -14.08
C TYR A 133 -8.19 0.76 -14.88
N ASP A 134 -8.38 1.45 -16.00
CA ASP A 134 -9.53 1.24 -16.90
C ASP A 134 -9.34 0.05 -17.86
N TYR A 135 -8.21 -0.65 -17.78
CA TYR A 135 -7.89 -1.79 -18.63
C TYR A 135 -7.24 -2.96 -17.89
N ASP A 136 -7.17 -2.90 -16.57
CA ASP A 136 -6.62 -4.00 -15.78
C ASP A 136 -7.45 -5.27 -16.00
N GLN A 137 -6.77 -6.39 -16.31
CA GLN A 137 -7.42 -7.67 -16.55
C GLN A 137 -8.02 -8.24 -15.26
N ASP A 138 -7.43 -7.90 -14.11
CA ASP A 138 -7.90 -8.30 -12.79
C ASP A 138 -9.23 -7.59 -12.40
N PHE A 139 -9.62 -6.54 -13.15
CA PHE A 139 -10.88 -5.82 -12.93
C PHE A 139 -12.00 -6.21 -13.92
N ILE A 140 -11.77 -7.31 -14.64
CA ILE A 140 -12.74 -7.86 -15.63
C ILE A 140 -13.41 -9.09 -15.04
N GLY A 141 -14.72 -9.08 -14.97
CA GLY A 141 -15.47 -10.27 -14.51
C GLY A 141 -16.95 -10.00 -14.30
N ASP A 142 -17.30 -8.91 -13.66
CA ASP A 142 -18.68 -8.62 -13.32
C ASP A 142 -19.47 -8.03 -14.48
N SER A 143 -20.48 -8.79 -14.94
CA SER A 143 -21.35 -8.38 -16.06
C SER A 143 -22.23 -7.15 -15.77
N ARG A 144 -22.30 -6.72 -14.50
CA ARG A 144 -23.00 -5.49 -14.10
C ARG A 144 -22.21 -4.24 -14.48
N CYS A 145 -20.91 -4.40 -14.71
CA CYS A 145 -20.01 -3.30 -15.08
C CYS A 145 -19.99 -3.02 -16.59
N SER A 146 -19.56 -1.83 -16.98
CA SER A 146 -19.38 -1.42 -18.39
C SER A 146 -18.43 -2.36 -19.12
N ALA A 147 -18.88 -2.99 -20.18
CA ALA A 147 -18.10 -3.98 -20.94
C ALA A 147 -17.51 -5.12 -20.06
N SER A 148 -18.18 -5.46 -18.94
CA SER A 148 -17.71 -6.38 -17.91
C SER A 148 -16.38 -5.99 -17.26
N ASN A 149 -16.00 -4.72 -17.34
CA ASN A 149 -14.81 -4.16 -16.71
C ASN A 149 -15.21 -3.08 -15.71
N CYS A 150 -15.05 -3.36 -14.44
CA CYS A 150 -15.46 -2.46 -13.36
C CYS A 150 -14.43 -1.34 -13.13
N GLY A 151 -13.16 -1.56 -13.45
CA GLY A 151 -12.16 -0.48 -13.50
C GLY A 151 -12.50 0.58 -14.54
N LEU A 152 -12.89 0.16 -15.75
CA LEU A 152 -13.39 1.07 -16.79
C LEU A 152 -14.64 1.85 -16.32
N MET A 153 -15.61 1.16 -15.71
CA MET A 153 -16.81 1.78 -15.15
C MET A 153 -16.46 2.84 -14.11
N THR A 154 -15.50 2.53 -13.23
CA THR A 154 -15.03 3.44 -12.17
C THR A 154 -14.43 4.71 -12.75
N VAL A 155 -13.43 4.59 -13.64
CA VAL A 155 -12.77 5.73 -14.28
C VAL A 155 -13.76 6.56 -15.08
N GLN A 156 -14.63 5.92 -15.87
CA GLN A 156 -15.65 6.57 -16.68
C GLN A 156 -16.66 7.35 -15.82
N SER A 157 -17.13 6.76 -14.72
CA SER A 157 -18.10 7.38 -13.83
C SER A 157 -17.52 8.61 -13.12
N ILE A 158 -16.27 8.54 -12.66
CA ILE A 158 -15.58 9.65 -12.01
C ILE A 158 -15.30 10.77 -13.03
N ASN A 159 -14.87 10.42 -14.25
CA ASN A 159 -14.68 11.40 -15.31
C ASN A 159 -16.01 12.09 -15.70
N ALA A 160 -17.10 11.34 -15.84
CA ALA A 160 -18.44 11.87 -16.09
C ALA A 160 -18.97 12.75 -14.94
N ALA A 161 -18.48 12.53 -13.71
CA ALA A 161 -18.79 13.38 -12.55
C ALA A 161 -17.97 14.68 -12.51
N ASN A 162 -17.26 15.01 -13.58
CA ASN A 162 -16.44 16.20 -13.78
C ASN A 162 -15.13 16.24 -13.00
N TYR A 163 -14.49 15.08 -12.84
CA TYR A 163 -13.11 14.97 -12.41
C TYR A 163 -12.20 14.65 -13.61
N ARG A 164 -11.02 15.26 -13.66
CA ARG A 164 -9.93 14.75 -14.48
C ARG A 164 -9.45 13.44 -13.88
N THR A 165 -9.23 12.42 -14.70
CA THR A 165 -8.66 11.16 -14.25
C THR A 165 -7.24 11.01 -14.75
N VAL A 166 -6.35 10.56 -13.88
CA VAL A 166 -4.94 10.30 -14.15
C VAL A 166 -4.64 8.88 -13.74
N GLN A 167 -4.29 8.03 -14.68
CA GLN A 167 -3.95 6.64 -14.45
C GLN A 167 -2.45 6.44 -14.65
N VAL A 168 -1.82 5.65 -13.80
CA VAL A 168 -0.39 5.32 -13.90
C VAL A 168 -0.23 3.83 -14.09
N ASP A 169 0.41 3.46 -15.19
CA ASP A 169 0.83 2.10 -15.53
C ASP A 169 2.36 2.07 -15.54
N PHE A 170 2.94 1.23 -14.69
CA PHE A 170 4.39 1.14 -14.49
C PHE A 170 5.07 0.25 -15.54
N VAL A 171 4.70 0.46 -16.79
CA VAL A 171 5.32 -0.16 -17.97
C VAL A 171 5.76 0.94 -18.94
N ASP A 172 6.97 0.82 -19.48
CA ASP A 172 7.47 1.72 -20.51
C ASP A 172 6.73 1.47 -21.83
N PRO A 173 5.93 2.44 -22.33
CA PRO A 173 5.16 2.25 -23.55
C PRO A 173 6.05 2.08 -24.79
N GLU A 174 7.32 2.45 -24.71
CA GLU A 174 8.29 2.31 -25.80
C GLU A 174 9.15 1.04 -25.67
N GLY A 175 9.10 0.37 -24.52
CA GLY A 175 9.89 -0.83 -24.25
C GLY A 175 11.41 -0.59 -24.23
N VAL A 176 11.83 0.65 -24.03
CA VAL A 176 13.26 1.03 -23.99
C VAL A 176 13.85 0.72 -22.63
N ILE A 177 13.10 1.06 -21.58
CA ILE A 177 13.41 0.68 -20.19
C ILE A 177 12.55 -0.54 -19.87
N GLN A 178 13.16 -1.61 -19.39
CA GLN A 178 12.45 -2.83 -19.05
C GLN A 178 12.10 -2.82 -17.55
N GLU A 179 10.82 -2.90 -17.24
CA GLU A 179 10.28 -2.98 -15.88
C GLU A 179 9.59 -4.34 -15.70
N PRO A 180 10.34 -5.44 -15.50
CA PRO A 180 9.74 -6.78 -15.42
C PRO A 180 8.77 -6.91 -14.24
N ASP A 181 8.98 -6.14 -13.18
CA ASP A 181 8.18 -6.17 -11.95
C ASP A 181 7.49 -4.82 -11.69
N GLY A 182 7.15 -4.06 -12.74
CA GLY A 182 6.51 -2.75 -12.63
C GLY A 182 7.25 -1.81 -11.68
N TRP A 183 6.52 -1.11 -10.79
CA TRP A 183 7.13 -0.18 -9.84
C TRP A 183 8.07 -0.86 -8.83
N LEU A 184 7.94 -2.17 -8.61
CA LEU A 184 8.81 -2.97 -7.75
C LEU A 184 10.12 -3.40 -8.42
N THR A 185 10.33 -3.09 -9.70
CA THR A 185 11.59 -3.38 -10.40
C THR A 185 12.77 -2.70 -9.70
N GLY A 186 13.72 -3.49 -9.25
CA GLY A 186 14.93 -2.99 -8.57
C GLY A 186 15.77 -4.12 -8.00
N PRO A 187 16.98 -3.82 -7.53
CA PRO A 187 17.77 -4.78 -6.77
C PRO A 187 17.13 -5.04 -5.39
N ALA A 188 17.39 -6.20 -4.84
CA ALA A 188 16.85 -6.66 -3.56
C ALA A 188 17.09 -5.72 -2.35
N THR A 189 17.99 -4.76 -2.49
CA THR A 189 18.34 -3.79 -1.44
C THR A 189 17.46 -2.56 -1.42
N ASP A 190 16.65 -2.33 -2.45
CA ASP A 190 15.94 -1.06 -2.60
C ASP A 190 14.67 -1.02 -1.73
N GLY A 191 13.96 -2.14 -1.60
CA GLY A 191 12.71 -2.23 -0.82
C GLY A 191 11.55 -1.37 -1.34
N PRO A 192 10.32 -1.65 -0.91
CA PRO A 192 9.13 -0.98 -1.48
C PRO A 192 9.05 0.51 -1.12
N ARG A 193 9.60 0.93 0.03
CA ARG A 193 9.64 2.36 0.41
C ARG A 193 10.42 3.19 -0.59
N SER A 194 11.62 2.75 -0.93
CA SER A 194 12.51 3.45 -1.87
C SER A 194 11.95 3.44 -3.29
N LEU A 195 11.38 2.30 -3.71
CA LEU A 195 10.77 2.14 -5.02
C LEU A 195 9.51 2.99 -5.21
N ALA A 196 8.74 3.24 -4.14
CA ALA A 196 7.58 4.12 -4.16
C ALA A 196 7.92 5.60 -4.45
N CYS A 197 9.19 6.00 -4.36
CA CYS A 197 9.68 7.29 -4.83
C CYS A 197 9.28 7.55 -6.28
N ARG A 198 9.26 6.52 -7.13
CA ARG A 198 8.90 6.61 -8.54
C ARG A 198 7.49 7.16 -8.72
N TYR A 199 6.53 6.61 -7.99
CA TYR A 199 5.15 7.09 -8.00
C TYR A 199 5.07 8.54 -7.51
N ALA A 200 5.66 8.85 -6.37
CA ALA A 200 5.67 10.21 -5.83
C ALA A 200 6.29 11.21 -6.82
N THR A 201 7.34 10.80 -7.53
CA THR A 201 7.99 11.62 -8.57
C THR A 201 7.06 11.85 -9.77
N ILE A 202 6.36 10.81 -10.24
CA ILE A 202 5.38 10.92 -11.35
C ILE A 202 4.23 11.85 -10.94
N VAL A 203 3.64 11.65 -9.77
CA VAL A 203 2.55 12.51 -9.26
C VAL A 203 3.01 13.97 -9.18
N HIS A 204 4.22 14.21 -8.67
CA HIS A 204 4.80 15.55 -8.65
C HIS A 204 4.95 16.15 -10.05
N ALA A 205 5.52 15.40 -11.00
CA ALA A 205 5.71 15.88 -12.37
C ALA A 205 4.38 16.19 -13.08
N VAL A 206 3.37 15.31 -12.94
CA VAL A 206 2.02 15.56 -13.45
C VAL A 206 1.44 16.84 -12.86
N TRP A 207 1.51 16.99 -11.53
CA TRP A 207 0.99 18.18 -10.84
C TRP A 207 1.72 19.46 -11.25
N GLU A 208 3.04 19.41 -11.39
CA GLU A 208 3.85 20.57 -11.77
C GLU A 208 3.65 20.96 -13.22
N VAL A 209 3.80 19.99 -14.14
CA VAL A 209 3.90 20.25 -15.59
C VAL A 209 2.51 20.34 -16.23
N LEU A 210 1.62 19.41 -15.91
CA LEU A 210 0.34 19.27 -16.59
C LEU A 210 -0.78 20.01 -15.82
N LEU A 211 -0.80 19.92 -14.49
CA LEU A 211 -1.78 20.61 -13.65
C LEU A 211 -1.30 21.99 -13.22
N LYS A 212 -0.05 22.39 -13.57
CA LYS A 212 0.53 23.72 -13.33
C LYS A 212 0.46 24.18 -11.87
N ARG A 213 0.59 23.23 -10.94
CA ARG A 213 0.49 23.45 -9.50
C ARG A 213 -0.83 24.15 -9.08
N ASP A 214 -1.90 23.83 -9.78
CA ASP A 214 -3.20 24.42 -9.46
C ASP A 214 -3.70 23.93 -8.11
N LYS A 215 -3.66 24.82 -7.12
CA LYS A 215 -4.13 24.57 -5.76
C LYS A 215 -5.63 24.88 -5.57
N THR A 216 -6.30 25.35 -6.61
CA THR A 216 -7.73 25.66 -6.55
C THR A 216 -8.60 24.42 -6.79
N HIS A 217 -8.00 23.39 -7.40
CA HIS A 217 -8.66 22.11 -7.65
C HIS A 217 -8.17 21.04 -6.67
N LEU A 218 -9.09 20.20 -6.28
CA LEU A 218 -8.83 19.07 -5.38
C LEU A 218 -7.97 18.01 -6.06
N VAL A 219 -7.15 17.34 -5.30
CA VAL A 219 -6.38 16.18 -5.76
C VAL A 219 -6.72 15.02 -4.86
N CYS A 220 -7.27 13.97 -5.45
CA CYS A 220 -7.60 12.73 -4.76
C CYS A 220 -6.95 11.55 -5.47
N ALA A 221 -6.93 10.41 -4.81
CA ALA A 221 -6.40 9.19 -5.41
C ALA A 221 -7.11 7.94 -4.87
N THR A 222 -7.18 6.90 -5.70
CA THR A 222 -7.60 5.56 -5.30
C THR A 222 -6.62 4.52 -5.85
N GLY A 223 -6.39 3.45 -5.10
CA GLY A 223 -5.47 2.40 -5.50
C GLY A 223 -5.75 1.07 -4.81
N ASN A 224 -5.70 -0.03 -5.58
CA ASN A 224 -5.91 -1.37 -5.06
C ASN A 224 -4.60 -2.02 -4.63
N SER A 225 -4.58 -2.73 -3.50
CA SER A 225 -3.46 -3.56 -3.06
C SER A 225 -2.10 -2.81 -3.12
N GLY A 226 -1.19 -3.22 -3.98
CA GLY A 226 0.09 -2.54 -4.24
C GLY A 226 -0.07 -1.08 -4.65
N GLY A 227 -1.13 -0.74 -5.41
CA GLY A 227 -1.49 0.65 -5.71
C GLY A 227 -1.89 1.43 -4.45
N GLY A 228 -2.61 0.80 -3.52
CA GLY A 228 -2.91 1.37 -2.20
C GLY A 228 -1.64 1.63 -1.39
N ALA A 229 -0.62 0.76 -1.53
CA ALA A 229 0.68 0.99 -0.90
C ALA A 229 1.39 2.23 -1.45
N LEU A 230 1.36 2.45 -2.77
CA LEU A 230 1.93 3.65 -3.38
C LEU A 230 1.30 4.92 -2.82
N LEU A 231 -0.03 4.93 -2.63
CA LEU A 231 -0.74 6.06 -2.02
C LEU A 231 -0.32 6.26 -0.56
N ALA A 232 -0.25 5.17 0.20
CA ALA A 232 0.15 5.21 1.59
C ALA A 232 1.59 5.75 1.74
N TYR A 233 2.56 5.28 0.93
CA TYR A 233 3.91 5.82 0.91
C TYR A 233 3.94 7.29 0.49
N ALA A 234 3.17 7.69 -0.53
CA ALA A 234 3.14 9.08 -0.99
C ALA A 234 2.75 10.06 0.13
N ILE A 235 1.74 9.71 0.93
CA ILE A 235 1.32 10.58 2.04
C ILE A 235 2.21 10.47 3.28
N THR A 236 2.75 9.26 3.56
CA THR A 236 3.54 9.01 4.78
C THR A 236 5.00 9.43 4.59
N GLN A 237 5.63 9.02 3.48
CA GLN A 237 7.07 9.12 3.29
C GLN A 237 7.50 10.30 2.40
N TYR A 238 6.61 10.74 1.48
CA TYR A 238 6.94 11.77 0.49
C TYR A 238 6.20 13.10 0.68
N GLY A 239 5.57 13.28 1.85
CA GLY A 239 5.03 14.57 2.30
C GLY A 239 3.74 15.01 1.62
N MET A 240 3.10 14.17 0.80
CA MET A 240 1.87 14.52 0.09
C MET A 240 0.62 14.48 0.99
N GLY A 241 0.73 13.94 2.19
CA GLY A 241 -0.36 13.92 3.18
C GLY A 241 -0.56 15.23 3.93
N ASN A 242 0.45 16.10 3.94
CA ASN A 242 0.43 17.37 4.67
C ASN A 242 0.82 18.57 3.80
N GLY A 243 1.03 18.36 2.50
CA GLY A 243 1.53 19.38 1.58
C GLY A 243 2.92 19.90 1.95
N SER A 244 3.70 19.12 2.72
CA SER A 244 5.08 19.46 3.08
C SER A 244 6.08 19.03 2.02
N GLY A 245 5.68 18.10 1.15
CA GLY A 245 6.47 17.59 0.04
C GLY A 245 6.42 18.48 -1.20
N PRO A 246 7.17 18.10 -2.24
CA PRO A 246 7.18 18.81 -3.51
C PRO A 246 5.91 18.57 -4.34
N GLY A 247 5.18 17.47 -4.10
CA GLY A 247 3.96 17.11 -4.80
C GLY A 247 2.72 17.85 -4.32
N PRO A 248 1.53 17.52 -4.86
CA PRO A 248 0.28 18.06 -4.37
C PRO A 248 0.00 17.55 -2.95
N GLU A 249 -0.74 18.33 -2.19
CA GLU A 249 -1.42 17.79 -1.00
C GLU A 249 -2.66 17.04 -1.48
N PHE A 250 -2.76 15.76 -1.16
CA PHE A 250 -3.98 15.01 -1.43
C PHE A 250 -5.09 15.46 -0.47
N THR A 251 -6.26 15.80 -1.03
CA THR A 251 -7.47 16.04 -0.24
C THR A 251 -7.95 14.73 0.39
N MET A 252 -7.91 13.66 -0.39
CA MET A 252 -8.32 12.33 0.01
C MET A 252 -7.47 11.28 -0.73
N ILE A 253 -7.10 10.23 -0.01
CA ILE A 253 -6.72 8.97 -0.65
C ILE A 253 -7.67 7.86 -0.23
N GLU A 254 -7.87 6.91 -1.15
CA GLU A 254 -8.63 5.71 -0.88
C GLU A 254 -7.77 4.48 -1.20
N THR A 255 -7.47 3.70 -0.17
CA THR A 255 -6.79 2.41 -0.34
C THR A 255 -7.81 1.30 -0.35
N THR A 256 -7.80 0.47 -1.38
CA THR A 256 -8.66 -0.71 -1.46
C THR A 256 -7.82 -1.96 -1.27
N SER A 257 -8.22 -2.84 -0.35
CA SER A 257 -7.50 -4.08 0.00
C SER A 257 -6.01 -3.88 0.29
N GLY A 258 -5.69 -2.89 1.13
CA GLY A 258 -4.30 -2.57 1.44
C GLY A 258 -4.14 -1.39 2.39
N PRO A 259 -2.88 -0.92 2.59
CA PRO A 259 -1.64 -1.26 1.90
C PRO A 259 -1.00 -2.58 2.38
N PRO A 260 -0.51 -3.45 1.47
CA PRO A 260 0.11 -4.72 1.87
C PRO A 260 1.47 -4.56 2.57
N TYR A 261 2.07 -3.37 2.55
CA TYR A 261 3.34 -3.06 3.21
C TYR A 261 3.17 -2.23 4.48
N GLY A 262 2.00 -2.32 5.14
CA GLY A 262 1.73 -1.57 6.37
C GLY A 262 2.78 -1.83 7.45
N ARG A 263 3.09 -3.09 7.75
CA ARG A 263 4.11 -3.57 8.70
C ARG A 263 4.77 -4.85 8.18
N ILE A 264 5.74 -4.70 7.28
CA ILE A 264 6.47 -5.81 6.64
C ILE A 264 7.12 -6.73 7.68
N ASP A 265 7.77 -6.14 8.68
CA ASP A 265 8.43 -6.86 9.78
C ASP A 265 7.47 -7.79 10.53
N GLN A 266 6.25 -7.35 10.81
CA GLN A 266 5.26 -8.16 11.51
C GLN A 266 4.66 -9.24 10.60
N GLY A 267 4.41 -8.91 9.35
CA GLY A 267 3.93 -9.86 8.36
C GLY A 267 4.91 -11.02 8.18
N CYS A 268 6.18 -10.73 7.95
CA CYS A 268 7.24 -11.73 7.78
C CYS A 268 7.55 -12.50 9.07
N ALA A 269 7.44 -11.89 10.24
CA ALA A 269 7.59 -12.57 11.52
C ALA A 269 6.38 -13.46 11.89
N GLY A 270 5.27 -13.35 11.16
CA GLY A 270 4.05 -14.09 11.46
C GLY A 270 3.48 -13.77 12.84
N THR A 271 3.63 -12.53 13.29
CA THR A 271 3.08 -12.06 14.57
C THR A 271 1.55 -11.99 14.50
N ALA A 272 0.88 -11.87 15.64
CA ALA A 272 -0.57 -11.76 15.64
C ALA A 272 -1.04 -10.52 14.88
N ALA A 273 -2.01 -10.70 13.99
CA ALA A 273 -2.62 -9.61 13.27
C ALA A 273 -3.33 -8.64 14.22
N PRO A 274 -3.45 -7.35 13.86
CA PRO A 274 -4.18 -6.38 14.66
C PRO A 274 -5.66 -6.75 14.74
N VAL A 275 -6.29 -6.41 15.86
CA VAL A 275 -7.73 -6.54 15.98
C VAL A 275 -8.39 -5.61 14.95
N SER A 276 -9.27 -6.17 14.12
CA SER A 276 -10.01 -5.37 13.15
C SER A 276 -10.92 -4.36 13.88
N THR A 277 -10.75 -3.08 13.55
CA THR A 277 -11.66 -2.00 13.95
C THR A 277 -12.73 -1.74 12.89
N VAL A 278 -12.68 -2.46 11.77
CA VAL A 278 -13.61 -2.33 10.65
C VAL A 278 -14.77 -3.29 10.87
N SER A 279 -15.98 -2.74 10.89
CA SER A 279 -17.20 -3.54 11.00
C SER A 279 -17.58 -4.07 9.62
N CYS A 280 -17.49 -5.38 9.46
CA CYS A 280 -18.01 -6.08 8.28
C CYS A 280 -19.42 -6.65 8.55
N PRO A 281 -20.21 -6.92 7.51
CA PRO A 281 -21.49 -7.58 7.63
C PRO A 281 -21.38 -8.96 8.32
N PRO A 282 -22.46 -9.46 8.96
CA PRO A 282 -22.47 -10.80 9.55
C PRO A 282 -22.10 -11.86 8.52
N GLY A 283 -21.11 -12.69 8.84
CA GLY A 283 -20.62 -13.75 7.97
C GLY A 283 -19.42 -13.37 7.12
N ALA A 284 -19.07 -12.08 7.05
CA ALA A 284 -17.81 -11.64 6.45
C ALA A 284 -16.63 -12.02 7.36
N GLN A 285 -15.60 -12.56 6.77
CA GLN A 285 -14.34 -12.83 7.47
C GLN A 285 -13.26 -11.97 6.82
N LEU A 286 -12.87 -10.89 7.49
CA LEU A 286 -11.58 -10.29 7.17
C LEU A 286 -10.50 -11.25 7.67
N SER A 287 -9.39 -11.33 6.94
CA SER A 287 -8.25 -12.12 7.39
C SER A 287 -7.80 -11.62 8.76
N GLU A 288 -7.81 -12.51 9.76
CA GLU A 288 -7.34 -12.24 11.12
C GLU A 288 -5.88 -12.70 11.30
N ASP A 289 -5.30 -13.31 10.27
CA ASP A 289 -3.95 -13.86 10.30
C ASP A 289 -3.12 -13.25 9.17
N TYR A 290 -1.89 -12.84 9.47
CA TYR A 290 -0.95 -12.46 8.41
C TYR A 290 -0.70 -13.59 7.42
N GLY A 291 -0.92 -14.86 7.84
CA GLY A 291 -0.67 -16.04 7.03
C GLY A 291 0.75 -15.97 6.45
N LEU A 292 1.72 -16.58 7.10
CA LEU A 292 3.14 -16.50 6.74
C LEU A 292 3.41 -16.65 5.24
N THR A 293 2.63 -17.50 4.56
CA THR A 293 2.73 -17.70 3.12
C THR A 293 2.26 -16.50 2.32
N THR A 294 1.14 -15.89 2.72
CA THR A 294 0.56 -14.77 1.96
C THR A 294 1.29 -13.44 2.21
N ALA A 295 1.95 -13.25 3.37
CA ALA A 295 2.81 -12.10 3.57
C ALA A 295 4.05 -12.17 2.66
N ALA A 296 4.66 -13.35 2.52
CA ALA A 296 5.78 -13.57 1.62
C ALA A 296 5.39 -13.32 0.15
N ASP A 297 4.19 -13.74 -0.28
CA ASP A 297 3.69 -13.51 -1.64
C ASP A 297 3.67 -12.03 -2.04
N PHE A 298 3.50 -11.11 -1.09
CA PHE A 298 3.58 -9.67 -1.34
C PHE A 298 4.97 -9.09 -1.13
N VAL A 299 5.69 -9.56 -0.10
CA VAL A 299 6.96 -8.95 0.32
C VAL A 299 8.13 -9.41 -0.54
N ASP A 300 8.23 -10.70 -0.82
CA ASP A 300 9.37 -11.26 -1.54
C ASP A 300 9.55 -10.64 -2.95
N PRO A 301 8.48 -10.40 -3.74
CA PRO A 301 8.61 -9.68 -5.00
C PRO A 301 9.16 -8.26 -4.85
N ALA A 302 8.81 -7.56 -3.76
CA ALA A 302 9.29 -6.20 -3.52
C ALA A 302 10.80 -6.11 -3.25
N TYR A 303 11.42 -7.22 -2.92
CA TYR A 303 12.88 -7.34 -2.73
C TYR A 303 13.56 -8.18 -3.81
N SER A 304 12.81 -8.65 -4.81
CA SER A 304 13.30 -9.57 -5.87
C SER A 304 14.05 -10.78 -5.31
N SER A 305 13.66 -11.26 -4.13
CA SER A 305 14.27 -12.39 -3.44
C SER A 305 13.35 -12.94 -2.34
N ASP A 306 13.58 -14.19 -1.93
CA ASP A 306 12.75 -14.90 -0.92
C ASP A 306 13.05 -14.44 0.52
N VAL A 307 13.23 -13.14 0.76
CA VAL A 307 13.70 -12.63 2.06
C VAL A 307 12.70 -12.90 3.19
N CYS A 308 11.43 -12.69 2.96
CA CYS A 308 10.36 -12.96 3.94
C CYS A 308 10.22 -14.48 4.17
N THR A 309 10.26 -15.29 3.11
CA THR A 309 10.16 -16.74 3.17
C THR A 309 11.36 -17.38 3.87
N VAL A 310 12.58 -16.93 3.59
CA VAL A 310 13.80 -17.47 4.18
C VAL A 310 13.87 -17.17 5.66
N ASP A 311 13.45 -15.99 6.08
CA ASP A 311 13.55 -15.55 7.46
C ASP A 311 12.54 -16.18 8.39
N ILE A 312 11.35 -16.45 7.92
CA ILE A 312 10.37 -17.25 8.65
C ILE A 312 10.98 -18.58 9.09
N ASN A 313 11.89 -19.14 8.29
CA ASN A 313 12.56 -20.41 8.57
C ASN A 313 13.79 -20.27 9.48
N SER A 314 14.33 -19.08 9.71
CA SER A 314 15.62 -18.86 10.35
C SER A 314 15.63 -18.50 11.83
N ASN A 315 14.51 -18.60 12.57
CA ASN A 315 14.37 -18.50 14.04
C ASN A 315 13.53 -17.34 14.60
N GLY A 316 12.70 -16.64 13.82
CA GLY A 316 11.74 -15.67 14.37
C GLY A 316 12.39 -14.44 15.05
N THR A 317 13.65 -14.18 14.77
CA THR A 317 14.28 -12.90 15.07
C THR A 317 14.26 -12.07 13.82
N ASP A 318 13.82 -10.82 13.90
CA ASP A 318 13.82 -9.88 12.78
C ASP A 318 15.23 -9.85 12.14
N PRO A 319 15.44 -10.57 11.04
CA PRO A 319 16.75 -10.68 10.40
C PRO A 319 17.03 -9.47 9.52
N TYR A 320 15.99 -8.69 9.19
CA TYR A 320 16.12 -7.53 8.35
C TYR A 320 15.61 -6.29 9.10
N PRO A 321 16.51 -5.56 9.78
CA PRO A 321 16.15 -4.31 10.47
C PRO A 321 15.57 -3.27 9.51
N TYR A 322 15.73 -3.44 8.20
CA TYR A 322 15.14 -2.59 7.19
C TYR A 322 13.67 -2.91 6.89
N PHE A 323 13.12 -4.09 7.23
CA PHE A 323 11.69 -4.35 7.04
C PHE A 323 10.81 -3.34 7.76
N HIS A 324 11.17 -2.99 8.99
CA HIS A 324 10.44 -1.96 9.72
C HIS A 324 10.68 -0.57 9.11
N HIS A 325 11.91 -0.29 8.71
CA HIS A 325 12.23 0.96 8.00
C HIS A 325 11.45 1.09 6.69
N ASP A 326 11.33 0.00 5.93
CA ASP A 326 10.64 -0.02 4.64
C ASP A 326 9.13 -0.12 4.74
N SER A 327 8.59 -0.42 5.92
CA SER A 327 7.15 -0.41 6.16
C SER A 327 6.56 0.99 5.97
N VAL A 328 5.29 1.06 5.60
CA VAL A 328 4.54 2.34 5.58
C VAL A 328 4.54 2.95 6.97
N LEU A 329 4.35 2.13 8.02
CA LEU A 329 4.57 2.49 9.42
C LEU A 329 6.01 2.17 9.81
N SER A 330 6.91 3.09 9.55
CA SER A 330 8.28 3.01 10.03
C SER A 330 8.41 3.54 11.46
N ASP A 331 9.58 3.28 12.10
CA ASP A 331 9.91 3.82 13.42
C ASP A 331 9.89 5.35 13.48
N ASP A 332 10.07 6.00 12.34
CA ASP A 332 10.14 7.45 12.23
C ASP A 332 8.79 8.13 12.51
N ASP A 333 7.67 7.44 12.22
CA ASP A 333 6.32 7.96 12.44
C ASP A 333 5.33 6.85 12.85
N PRO A 334 5.35 6.41 14.11
CA PRO A 334 4.50 5.32 14.57
C PRO A 334 3.02 5.69 14.73
N ALA A 335 2.68 6.98 14.69
CA ALA A 335 1.32 7.49 14.83
C ALA A 335 1.04 8.63 13.83
N PRO A 336 1.05 8.32 12.53
CA PRO A 336 0.98 9.32 11.48
C PRO A 336 -0.30 10.14 11.54
N SER A 337 -0.16 11.44 11.24
CA SER A 337 -1.26 12.39 11.19
C SER A 337 -1.18 13.22 9.92
N TYR A 338 -2.23 13.19 9.12
CA TYR A 338 -2.29 13.86 7.83
C TYR A 338 -3.38 14.92 7.78
N LYS A 339 -3.26 15.89 6.89
CA LYS A 339 -4.39 16.72 6.47
C LYS A 339 -5.27 15.96 5.48
N THR A 340 -4.66 15.08 4.69
CA THR A 340 -5.36 14.17 3.79
C THR A 340 -6.36 13.32 4.56
N PHE A 341 -7.59 13.25 4.07
CA PHE A 341 -8.55 12.27 4.55
C PHE A 341 -8.19 10.87 4.02
N VAL A 342 -8.09 9.89 4.91
CA VAL A 342 -7.76 8.52 4.54
C VAL A 342 -9.01 7.65 4.58
N ARG A 343 -9.35 7.09 3.43
CA ARG A 343 -10.40 6.09 3.28
C ARG A 343 -9.75 4.73 3.04
N SER A 344 -10.19 3.69 3.75
CA SER A 344 -9.77 2.31 3.50
C SER A 344 -10.99 1.45 3.25
N LEU A 345 -10.97 0.69 2.16
CA LEU A 345 -12.00 -0.28 1.81
C LEU A 345 -11.39 -1.69 1.81
N PHE A 346 -12.12 -2.64 2.37
CA PHE A 346 -11.71 -4.04 2.40
C PHE A 346 -12.85 -4.91 1.83
N GLY A 347 -12.49 -5.90 1.03
CA GLY A 347 -13.45 -6.89 0.57
C GLY A 347 -13.82 -7.86 1.67
N SER A 348 -15.10 -8.21 1.83
CA SER A 348 -15.52 -9.15 2.87
C SER A 348 -15.10 -10.59 2.60
N GLU A 349 -14.60 -10.88 1.40
CA GLU A 349 -14.05 -12.17 0.99
C GLU A 349 -12.53 -12.11 0.78
N ASP A 350 -11.89 -10.99 1.15
CA ASP A 350 -10.43 -10.85 1.09
C ASP A 350 -9.76 -11.58 2.25
N LEU A 351 -9.15 -12.71 1.94
CA LEU A 351 -8.43 -13.56 2.90
C LEU A 351 -6.90 -13.39 2.81
N THR A 352 -6.43 -12.34 2.14
CA THR A 352 -5.00 -12.11 1.96
C THR A 352 -4.37 -11.38 3.16
N ALA A 353 -3.06 -11.45 3.28
CA ALA A 353 -2.30 -10.71 4.28
C ALA A 353 -2.35 -9.19 4.10
N ALA A 354 -2.78 -8.71 2.93
CA ALA A 354 -2.93 -7.28 2.67
C ALA A 354 -3.95 -6.61 3.61
N VAL A 355 -4.98 -7.37 4.04
CA VAL A 355 -5.98 -6.88 5.00
C VAL A 355 -5.36 -6.56 6.36
N PRO A 356 -4.73 -7.51 7.09
CA PRO A 356 -4.14 -7.21 8.38
C PRO A 356 -3.00 -6.19 8.29
N LEU A 357 -2.18 -6.23 7.24
CA LEU A 357 -1.12 -5.24 7.03
C LEU A 357 -1.69 -3.83 6.78
N GLY A 358 -2.76 -3.73 6.00
CA GLY A 358 -3.48 -2.47 5.80
C GLY A 358 -4.16 -1.96 7.07
N LEU A 359 -4.70 -2.85 7.89
CA LEU A 359 -5.31 -2.51 9.18
C LEU A 359 -4.28 -1.98 10.19
N GLU A 360 -3.05 -2.50 10.21
CA GLU A 360 -1.98 -1.96 11.04
C GLU A 360 -1.77 -0.47 10.75
N TRP A 361 -1.56 -0.14 9.48
CA TRP A 361 -1.40 1.25 9.09
C TRP A 361 -2.65 2.08 9.39
N TYR A 362 -3.84 1.59 9.01
CA TYR A 362 -5.08 2.30 9.26
C TYR A 362 -5.29 2.58 10.75
N ASN A 363 -5.06 1.61 11.62
CA ASN A 363 -5.25 1.77 13.06
C ASN A 363 -4.32 2.83 13.64
N ALA A 364 -3.07 2.89 13.16
CA ALA A 364 -2.06 3.84 13.64
C ALA A 364 -2.35 5.30 13.26
N ILE A 365 -3.05 5.55 12.14
CA ILE A 365 -3.39 6.92 11.71
C ILE A 365 -4.23 7.62 12.79
N THR A 366 -3.79 8.82 13.18
CA THR A 366 -4.47 9.63 14.23
C THR A 366 -5.31 10.77 13.67
N SER A 367 -5.22 11.07 12.38
CA SER A 367 -6.00 12.07 11.67
C SER A 367 -7.35 11.55 11.16
N SER A 368 -8.07 12.39 10.41
CA SER A 368 -9.37 12.03 9.82
C SER A 368 -9.25 10.81 8.91
N LYS A 369 -9.98 9.78 9.25
CA LYS A 369 -10.01 8.53 8.50
C LYS A 369 -11.36 7.85 8.59
N SER A 370 -11.66 6.98 7.65
CA SER A 370 -12.76 6.02 7.76
C SER A 370 -12.42 4.72 7.03
N ALA A 371 -13.04 3.65 7.47
CA ALA A 371 -12.93 2.37 6.77
C ALA A 371 -14.31 1.73 6.60
N ALA A 372 -14.45 0.91 5.57
CA ALA A 372 -15.60 0.09 5.36
C ALA A 372 -15.22 -1.28 4.78
N CYS A 373 -16.14 -2.21 4.95
CA CYS A 373 -16.08 -3.53 4.35
C CYS A 373 -17.14 -3.61 3.25
N VAL A 374 -16.73 -4.00 2.06
CA VAL A 374 -17.63 -4.21 0.91
C VAL A 374 -18.07 -5.66 0.90
N THR A 375 -19.39 -5.87 1.01
CA THR A 375 -19.97 -7.21 1.11
C THR A 375 -19.79 -8.00 -0.20
N GLY A 376 -19.27 -9.22 -0.08
CA GLY A 376 -19.07 -10.13 -1.23
C GLY A 376 -17.90 -9.75 -2.13
N ALA A 377 -17.21 -8.65 -1.85
CA ALA A 377 -16.08 -8.25 -2.68
C ALA A 377 -14.82 -9.04 -2.31
N PRO A 378 -14.01 -9.43 -3.32
CA PRO A 378 -12.74 -10.12 -3.16
C PRO A 378 -11.59 -9.15 -2.83
N HIS A 379 -10.34 -9.62 -2.97
CA HIS A 379 -9.14 -8.78 -2.83
C HIS A 379 -9.10 -7.66 -3.87
N GLU A 380 -9.40 -7.96 -5.11
CA GLU A 380 -9.49 -6.98 -6.20
C GLU A 380 -10.85 -6.27 -6.14
N LEU A 381 -11.04 -5.34 -5.17
CA LEU A 381 -12.29 -4.61 -5.03
C LEU A 381 -12.81 -4.00 -6.33
N PRO A 382 -11.96 -3.45 -7.21
CA PRO A 382 -12.40 -2.90 -8.48
C PRO A 382 -12.90 -3.94 -9.50
N GLU A 383 -12.73 -5.24 -9.26
CA GLU A 383 -13.32 -6.32 -10.09
C GLU A 383 -14.83 -6.45 -9.87
N ASP A 384 -15.28 -6.18 -8.65
CA ASP A 384 -16.67 -6.32 -8.24
C ASP A 384 -17.46 -5.02 -8.42
N PHE A 385 -18.72 -5.13 -8.89
CA PHE A 385 -19.58 -3.97 -9.12
C PHE A 385 -19.86 -3.17 -7.85
N ASP A 386 -20.06 -3.83 -6.72
CA ASP A 386 -20.36 -3.15 -5.46
C ASP A 386 -19.11 -2.46 -4.92
N GLY A 387 -17.92 -3.08 -5.11
CA GLY A 387 -16.62 -2.47 -4.84
C GLY A 387 -16.38 -1.23 -5.69
N ALA A 388 -16.50 -1.35 -7.01
CA ALA A 388 -16.33 -0.25 -7.96
C ALA A 388 -17.33 0.90 -7.69
N SER A 389 -18.61 0.57 -7.42
CA SER A 389 -19.64 1.57 -7.11
C SER A 389 -19.38 2.29 -5.78
N THR A 390 -18.80 1.59 -4.80
CA THR A 390 -18.40 2.19 -3.53
C THR A 390 -17.26 3.19 -3.76
N ILE A 391 -16.23 2.82 -4.53
CA ILE A 391 -15.12 3.71 -4.90
C ILE A 391 -15.64 4.97 -5.60
N VAL A 392 -16.52 4.84 -6.59
CA VAL A 392 -17.13 5.97 -7.29
C VAL A 392 -17.89 6.87 -6.33
N THR A 393 -18.66 6.28 -5.41
CA THR A 393 -19.45 7.02 -4.42
C THR A 393 -18.54 7.76 -3.45
N ASP A 394 -17.53 7.11 -2.89
CA ASP A 394 -16.61 7.69 -1.93
C ASP A 394 -15.82 8.86 -2.56
N ILE A 395 -15.24 8.67 -3.74
CA ILE A 395 -14.54 9.73 -4.46
C ILE A 395 -15.47 10.92 -4.75
N THR A 396 -16.64 10.68 -5.33
CA THR A 396 -17.52 11.77 -5.78
C THR A 396 -18.23 12.50 -4.63
N THR A 397 -18.31 11.90 -3.46
CA THR A 397 -18.94 12.51 -2.27
C THR A 397 -17.92 13.11 -1.29
N THR A 398 -16.71 12.62 -1.24
CA THR A 398 -15.70 13.01 -0.25
C THR A 398 -14.61 13.90 -0.85
N CYS A 399 -14.18 13.66 -2.10
CA CYS A 399 -13.26 14.53 -2.83
C CYS A 399 -13.99 15.81 -3.30
N LYS A 400 -14.33 16.69 -2.36
CA LYS A 400 -15.09 17.93 -2.62
C LYS A 400 -14.78 19.06 -1.61
#